data_40bd294d4d997fb114b820da1b5aad56
#
_entry.id   40bd294d4d997fb114b820da1b5aad56
#
_cell.length_a   1.000
_cell.length_b   1.000
_cell.length_c   1.000
_cell.angle_alpha   90.00
_cell.angle_beta   90.00
_cell.angle_gamma   90.00
#
_symmetry.space_group_name_H-M   'P 1'
#
loop_
_entity.id
_entity.type
_entity.pdbx_description
1 polymer ?
#
loop_
_entity_poly.entity_id
_entity_poly.type
_entity_poly.pdbx_seq_one_letter_code
_entity_poly.pdbx_strand_id
1 'polypeptide(L)'
;MLSRQVADKLAKYETPFYLYDIELLNQTLESLMSIANKYSYKIHYAIKANYDARLLQIIRKYGVGIDCASGNEVRCAIEAGFDPKSIVYAGVGKRDKEIRYAIEQNILAINCESIEEINLVNELAAEAGKVVNIALRVNPDIDPKTNHCIDTGQADSKFGISYEEILSSVEHIRSLKNVLVIGMHIHIGSQIRELHVFENMCNKVNVIVENLTNLGFELEFVDVGGGLGVNYDMPENEPIPNFASVFAIIKQHLKVGNREVHFEFGRSIVAQCGELITKVLYNKTTATGRRLVIVDGSMTELIRPALYGSYHNIENITSEADQRLKYTIVGTACESTDVFDENVSLPLTKRGDLLTIKSAGAYGMSMASRYNQHDLPGAVYSDEL
;
A
#
# COMPACT_ATOMS: atom_id res chain seq x y z
N MET A 1 -15.69 5.86 17.00
CA MET A 1 -15.05 6.63 18.11
C MET A 1 -14.62 5.64 19.19
N LEU A 2 -13.34 5.64 19.56
CA LEU A 2 -12.84 4.80 20.64
C LEU A 2 -13.60 5.08 21.95
N SER A 3 -14.05 4.03 22.66
CA SER A 3 -14.75 4.24 23.94
C SER A 3 -13.81 4.76 25.02
N ARG A 4 -14.36 5.45 26.02
CA ARG A 4 -13.59 5.94 27.18
C ARG A 4 -12.80 4.83 27.87
N GLN A 5 -13.40 3.64 28.01
CA GLN A 5 -12.73 2.49 28.60
C GLN A 5 -11.49 2.08 27.81
N VAL A 6 -11.54 2.15 26.47
CA VAL A 6 -10.39 1.89 25.60
C VAL A 6 -9.35 2.98 25.77
N ALA A 7 -9.73 4.27 25.78
CA ALA A 7 -8.81 5.39 26.02
C ALA A 7 -8.05 5.26 27.35
N ASP A 8 -8.72 4.84 28.43
CA ASP A 8 -8.11 4.62 29.75
C ASP A 8 -7.13 3.43 29.76
N LYS A 9 -7.35 2.43 28.91
CA LYS A 9 -6.39 1.32 28.71
C LYS A 9 -5.19 1.81 27.89
N LEU A 10 -5.42 2.53 26.80
CA LEU A 10 -4.37 3.10 25.94
C LEU A 10 -3.44 4.04 26.68
N ALA A 11 -3.96 4.82 27.65
CA ALA A 11 -3.17 5.74 28.50
C ALA A 11 -2.05 5.05 29.31
N LYS A 12 -2.06 3.73 29.40
CA LYS A 12 -1.02 2.94 30.10
C LYS A 12 0.19 2.63 29.23
N TYR A 13 0.08 2.79 27.93
CA TYR A 13 1.17 2.55 27.00
C TYR A 13 1.98 3.83 26.77
N GLU A 14 3.27 3.66 26.52
CA GLU A 14 4.14 4.78 26.14
C GLU A 14 3.82 5.21 24.70
N THR A 15 3.47 6.49 24.56
CA THR A 15 3.18 7.12 23.26
C THR A 15 4.44 7.72 22.64
N PRO A 16 4.52 7.87 21.30
CA PRO A 16 3.52 7.49 20.30
C PRO A 16 3.57 6.00 19.95
N PHE A 17 2.43 5.42 19.59
CA PHE A 17 2.36 4.03 19.09
C PHE A 17 1.22 3.86 18.07
N TYR A 18 1.31 2.82 17.24
CA TYR A 18 0.22 2.40 16.36
C TYR A 18 -0.73 1.46 17.08
N LEU A 19 -2.02 1.81 17.10
CA LEU A 19 -3.09 0.91 17.50
C LEU A 19 -3.65 0.22 16.25
N TYR A 20 -3.66 -1.11 16.23
CA TYR A 20 -4.27 -1.89 15.17
C TYR A 20 -5.56 -2.56 15.63
N ASP A 21 -6.65 -2.27 14.94
CA ASP A 21 -7.94 -2.93 15.11
C ASP A 21 -7.94 -4.26 14.35
N ILE A 22 -7.75 -5.34 15.09
CA ILE A 22 -7.65 -6.70 14.53
C ILE A 22 -9.00 -7.20 14.02
N GLU A 23 -10.09 -6.80 14.65
CA GLU A 23 -11.44 -7.17 14.18
C GLU A 23 -11.75 -6.51 12.84
N LEU A 24 -11.49 -5.21 12.70
CA LEU A 24 -11.68 -4.49 11.43
C LEU A 24 -10.79 -5.06 10.31
N LEU A 25 -9.54 -5.44 10.61
CA LEU A 25 -8.67 -6.11 9.64
C LEU A 25 -9.27 -7.42 9.15
N ASN A 26 -9.76 -8.27 10.08
CA ASN A 26 -10.39 -9.53 9.71
C ASN A 26 -11.66 -9.30 8.86
N GLN A 27 -12.54 -8.39 9.26
CA GLN A 27 -13.75 -8.05 8.50
C GLN A 27 -13.40 -7.53 7.07
N THR A 28 -12.33 -6.75 6.95
CA THR A 28 -11.86 -6.24 5.66
C THR A 28 -11.38 -7.39 4.76
N LEU A 29 -10.59 -8.31 5.31
CA LEU A 29 -10.09 -9.48 4.58
C LEU A 29 -11.22 -10.45 4.21
N GLU A 30 -12.17 -10.69 5.10
CA GLU A 30 -13.36 -11.51 4.83
C GLU A 30 -14.18 -10.92 3.68
N SER A 31 -14.47 -9.61 3.73
CA SER A 31 -15.18 -8.91 2.67
C SER A 31 -14.45 -9.03 1.32
N LEU A 32 -13.14 -8.73 1.31
CA LEU A 32 -12.31 -8.82 0.10
C LEU A 32 -12.32 -10.23 -0.49
N MET A 33 -11.97 -11.24 0.34
CA MET A 33 -11.78 -12.61 -0.15
C MET A 33 -13.08 -13.31 -0.53
N SER A 34 -14.20 -12.99 0.16
CA SER A 34 -15.53 -13.46 -0.21
C SER A 34 -15.89 -13.10 -1.65
N ILE A 35 -15.56 -11.86 -2.07
CA ILE A 35 -15.87 -11.37 -3.41
C ILE A 35 -14.81 -11.84 -4.42
N ALA A 36 -13.53 -11.81 -4.06
CA ALA A 36 -12.45 -12.30 -4.90
C ALA A 36 -12.67 -13.76 -5.30
N ASN A 37 -13.01 -14.62 -4.35
CA ASN A 37 -13.30 -16.04 -4.59
C ASN A 37 -14.50 -16.25 -5.52
N LYS A 38 -15.55 -15.41 -5.43
CA LYS A 38 -16.71 -15.48 -6.33
C LYS A 38 -16.31 -15.30 -7.81
N TYR A 39 -15.27 -14.52 -8.08
CA TYR A 39 -14.78 -14.25 -9.43
C TYR A 39 -13.51 -15.01 -9.77
N SER A 40 -12.99 -15.85 -8.88
CA SER A 40 -11.70 -16.55 -9.00
C SER A 40 -10.52 -15.59 -9.16
N TYR A 41 -10.58 -14.42 -8.56
CA TYR A 41 -9.51 -13.43 -8.57
C TYR A 41 -8.44 -13.77 -7.53
N LYS A 42 -7.18 -13.51 -7.87
CA LYS A 42 -6.03 -13.67 -6.97
C LYS A 42 -5.67 -12.34 -6.34
N ILE A 43 -5.47 -12.35 -5.05
CA ILE A 43 -5.12 -11.15 -4.29
C ILE A 43 -3.70 -11.29 -3.78
N HIS A 44 -2.86 -10.29 -4.06
CA HIS A 44 -1.56 -10.08 -3.47
C HIS A 44 -1.62 -8.87 -2.54
N TYR A 45 -1.16 -9.03 -1.32
CA TYR A 45 -1.04 -7.91 -0.40
C TYR A 45 0.25 -7.15 -0.69
N ALA A 46 0.15 -5.86 -0.99
CA ALA A 46 1.32 -5.00 -1.19
C ALA A 46 1.99 -4.70 0.17
N ILE A 47 3.02 -5.50 0.51
CA ILE A 47 3.65 -5.51 1.83
C ILE A 47 4.27 -4.16 2.22
N LYS A 48 4.65 -3.34 1.24
CA LYS A 48 5.12 -1.95 1.44
C LYS A 48 4.14 -1.08 2.22
N ALA A 49 2.85 -1.43 2.23
CA ALA A 49 1.85 -0.67 2.98
C ALA A 49 2.03 -0.85 4.50
N ASN A 50 2.30 -2.07 4.95
CA ASN A 50 2.62 -2.38 6.35
C ASN A 50 3.19 -3.80 6.45
N TYR A 51 4.37 -3.94 7.03
CA TYR A 51 5.05 -5.22 7.21
C TYR A 51 5.07 -5.71 8.67
N ASP A 52 4.15 -5.21 9.51
CA ASP A 52 3.98 -5.69 10.87
C ASP A 52 3.77 -7.21 10.91
N ALA A 53 4.56 -7.91 11.71
CA ALA A 53 4.60 -9.38 11.70
C ALA A 53 3.24 -10.00 12.06
N ARG A 54 2.48 -9.38 12.97
CA ARG A 54 1.18 -9.88 13.39
C ARG A 54 0.12 -9.67 12.31
N LEU A 55 0.13 -8.51 11.66
CA LEU A 55 -0.77 -8.25 10.52
C LEU A 55 -0.48 -9.23 9.37
N LEU A 56 0.80 -9.48 9.05
CA LEU A 56 1.18 -10.45 8.03
C LEU A 56 0.69 -11.87 8.36
N GLN A 57 0.79 -12.30 9.63
CA GLN A 57 0.27 -13.60 10.05
C GLN A 57 -1.26 -13.72 9.88
N ILE A 58 -2.00 -12.63 10.12
CA ILE A 58 -3.44 -12.59 9.90
C ILE A 58 -3.73 -12.65 8.40
N ILE A 59 -3.12 -11.77 7.60
CA ILE A 59 -3.33 -11.70 6.14
C ILE A 59 -3.06 -13.07 5.49
N ARG A 60 -1.98 -13.74 5.89
CA ARG A 60 -1.62 -15.07 5.38
C ARG A 60 -2.72 -16.12 5.59
N LYS A 61 -3.44 -16.08 6.70
CA LYS A 61 -4.53 -17.05 7.01
C LYS A 61 -5.67 -16.99 6.01
N TYR A 62 -5.85 -15.87 5.31
CA TYR A 62 -6.88 -15.71 4.28
C TYR A 62 -6.45 -16.20 2.90
N GLY A 63 -5.24 -16.76 2.76
CA GLY A 63 -4.74 -17.28 1.48
C GLY A 63 -4.36 -16.17 0.48
N VAL A 64 -4.10 -14.97 0.97
CA VAL A 64 -3.62 -13.83 0.17
C VAL A 64 -2.14 -14.03 -0.14
N GLY A 65 -1.73 -13.77 -1.40
CA GLY A 65 -0.32 -13.71 -1.80
C GLY A 65 0.34 -12.39 -1.40
N ILE A 66 1.56 -12.15 -1.85
CA ILE A 66 2.31 -10.92 -1.52
C ILE A 66 2.84 -10.26 -2.79
N ASP A 67 2.68 -8.92 -2.89
CA ASP A 67 3.43 -8.04 -3.78
C ASP A 67 4.59 -7.39 -3.00
N CYS A 68 5.80 -7.60 -3.50
CA CYS A 68 7.05 -7.08 -2.95
C CYS A 68 7.68 -6.05 -3.88
N ALA A 69 8.24 -4.98 -3.31
CA ALA A 69 8.96 -3.94 -4.03
C ALA A 69 10.48 -3.92 -3.73
N SER A 70 10.98 -4.84 -2.92
CA SER A 70 12.40 -5.02 -2.61
C SER A 70 12.73 -6.46 -2.23
N GLY A 71 14.00 -6.85 -2.36
CA GLY A 71 14.44 -8.18 -1.93
C GLY A 71 14.28 -8.42 -0.42
N ASN A 72 14.33 -7.37 0.40
CA ASN A 72 14.05 -7.50 1.83
C ASN A 72 12.55 -7.75 2.09
N GLU A 73 11.65 -7.19 1.30
CA GLU A 73 10.23 -7.51 1.39
C GLU A 73 9.96 -8.96 0.96
N VAL A 74 10.63 -9.47 -0.08
CA VAL A 74 10.58 -10.90 -0.44
C VAL A 74 11.04 -11.77 0.73
N ARG A 75 12.14 -11.40 1.39
CA ARG A 75 12.64 -12.12 2.57
C ARG A 75 11.62 -12.09 3.71
N CYS A 76 11.07 -10.91 4.02
CA CYS A 76 10.06 -10.74 5.05
C CYS A 76 8.82 -11.62 4.79
N ALA A 77 8.36 -11.69 3.54
CA ALA A 77 7.24 -12.55 3.14
C ALA A 77 7.55 -14.04 3.36
N ILE A 78 8.75 -14.50 2.96
CA ILE A 78 9.20 -15.88 3.18
C ILE A 78 9.29 -16.19 4.68
N GLU A 79 9.92 -15.32 5.47
CA GLU A 79 10.06 -15.48 6.93
C GLU A 79 8.70 -15.45 7.64
N ALA A 80 7.73 -14.68 7.14
CA ALA A 80 6.35 -14.71 7.62
C ALA A 80 5.58 -15.98 7.21
N GLY A 81 6.18 -16.84 6.37
CA GLY A 81 5.64 -18.15 5.99
C GLY A 81 4.66 -18.12 4.81
N PHE A 82 4.71 -17.09 3.97
CA PHE A 82 3.95 -17.09 2.71
C PHE A 82 4.57 -18.08 1.72
N ASP A 83 3.71 -18.71 0.91
CA ASP A 83 4.16 -19.61 -0.16
C ASP A 83 4.93 -18.80 -1.21
N PRO A 84 6.19 -19.14 -1.53
CA PRO A 84 6.93 -18.48 -2.61
C PRO A 84 6.14 -18.39 -3.91
N LYS A 85 5.33 -19.39 -4.24
CA LYS A 85 4.49 -19.42 -5.45
C LYS A 85 3.30 -18.44 -5.40
N SER A 86 3.12 -17.74 -4.31
CA SER A 86 2.16 -16.64 -4.19
C SER A 86 2.82 -15.26 -4.08
N ILE A 87 4.14 -15.17 -4.31
CA ILE A 87 4.91 -13.92 -4.21
C ILE A 87 5.23 -13.40 -5.60
N VAL A 88 4.90 -12.13 -5.87
CA VAL A 88 5.36 -11.36 -7.03
C VAL A 88 6.34 -10.28 -6.56
N TYR A 89 7.32 -9.94 -7.42
CA TYR A 89 8.35 -8.98 -7.09
C TYR A 89 8.45 -7.89 -8.15
N ALA A 90 7.99 -6.69 -7.83
CA ALA A 90 8.00 -5.49 -8.66
C ALA A 90 9.10 -4.49 -8.23
N GLY A 91 9.14 -3.31 -8.84
CA GLY A 91 10.06 -2.21 -8.50
C GLY A 91 11.15 -1.98 -9.51
N VAL A 92 11.44 -0.70 -9.79
CA VAL A 92 12.30 -0.22 -10.90
C VAL A 92 13.81 -0.40 -10.69
N GLY A 93 14.25 -0.83 -9.51
CA GLY A 93 15.68 -0.85 -9.15
C GLY A 93 16.08 -2.10 -8.39
N LYS A 94 15.71 -3.27 -8.89
CA LYS A 94 16.09 -4.55 -8.30
C LYS A 94 17.59 -4.79 -8.47
N ARG A 95 18.29 -5.04 -7.37
CA ARG A 95 19.74 -5.33 -7.40
C ARG A 95 20.00 -6.80 -7.67
N ASP A 96 21.13 -7.13 -8.27
CA ASP A 96 21.54 -8.52 -8.59
C ASP A 96 21.32 -9.49 -7.42
N LYS A 97 21.78 -9.10 -6.22
CA LYS A 97 21.61 -9.95 -5.02
C LYS A 97 20.15 -10.20 -4.64
N GLU A 98 19.26 -9.27 -4.95
CA GLU A 98 17.83 -9.39 -4.65
C GLU A 98 17.14 -10.24 -5.70
N ILE A 99 17.52 -10.09 -6.98
CA ILE A 99 17.06 -10.94 -8.06
C ILE A 99 17.53 -12.40 -7.82
N ARG A 100 18.81 -12.60 -7.46
CA ARG A 100 19.35 -13.93 -7.12
C ARG A 100 18.54 -14.58 -5.99
N TYR A 101 18.26 -13.82 -4.93
CA TYR A 101 17.45 -14.33 -3.83
C TYR A 101 16.04 -14.72 -4.27
N ALA A 102 15.36 -13.90 -5.07
CA ALA A 102 14.04 -14.22 -5.62
C ALA A 102 14.06 -15.47 -6.50
N ILE A 103 15.11 -15.65 -7.33
CA ILE A 103 15.35 -16.84 -8.16
C ILE A 103 15.57 -18.09 -7.27
N GLU A 104 16.36 -17.97 -6.22
CA GLU A 104 16.61 -19.05 -5.26
C GLU A 104 15.34 -19.51 -4.57
N GLN A 105 14.50 -18.56 -4.13
CA GLN A 105 13.23 -18.85 -3.47
C GLN A 105 12.14 -19.36 -4.40
N ASN A 106 12.34 -19.27 -5.73
CA ASN A 106 11.40 -19.80 -6.73
C ASN A 106 10.02 -19.13 -6.65
N ILE A 107 10.00 -17.81 -6.47
CA ILE A 107 8.76 -17.02 -6.38
C ILE A 107 7.86 -17.18 -7.61
N LEU A 108 6.62 -16.69 -7.57
CA LEU A 108 5.67 -16.78 -8.67
C LEU A 108 6.21 -16.13 -9.93
N ALA A 109 6.57 -14.84 -9.84
CA ALA A 109 7.11 -14.08 -10.97
C ALA A 109 7.90 -12.86 -10.50
N ILE A 110 8.87 -12.42 -11.33
CA ILE A 110 9.52 -11.12 -11.26
C ILE A 110 8.83 -10.20 -12.27
N ASN A 111 8.20 -9.13 -11.78
CA ASN A 111 7.58 -8.10 -12.62
C ASN A 111 8.67 -7.17 -13.14
N CYS A 112 9.11 -7.36 -14.40
CA CYS A 112 10.22 -6.64 -15.01
C CYS A 112 9.78 -5.28 -15.54
N GLU A 113 10.60 -4.25 -15.29
CA GLU A 113 10.32 -2.84 -15.55
C GLU A 113 11.10 -2.27 -16.74
N SER A 114 12.07 -3.04 -17.30
CA SER A 114 12.86 -2.66 -18.49
C SER A 114 13.39 -3.91 -19.20
N ILE A 115 13.81 -3.72 -20.46
CA ILE A 115 14.45 -4.78 -21.26
C ILE A 115 15.80 -5.17 -20.67
N GLU A 116 16.54 -4.21 -20.15
CA GLU A 116 17.81 -4.43 -19.46
C GLU A 116 17.62 -5.31 -18.22
N GLU A 117 16.53 -5.10 -17.47
CA GLU A 117 16.23 -5.96 -16.33
C GLU A 117 15.90 -7.39 -16.77
N ILE A 118 15.14 -7.57 -17.85
CA ILE A 118 14.84 -8.89 -18.41
C ILE A 118 16.14 -9.63 -18.79
N ASN A 119 17.08 -8.92 -19.41
CA ASN A 119 18.39 -9.47 -19.75
C ASN A 119 19.15 -9.92 -18.50
N LEU A 120 19.21 -9.06 -17.48
CA LEU A 120 19.87 -9.36 -16.22
C LEU A 120 19.23 -10.58 -15.53
N VAL A 121 17.89 -10.64 -15.47
CA VAL A 121 17.18 -11.80 -14.89
C VAL A 121 17.52 -13.06 -15.64
N ASN A 122 17.58 -13.03 -16.99
CA ASN A 122 17.97 -14.16 -17.81
C ASN A 122 19.42 -14.63 -17.53
N GLU A 123 20.37 -13.70 -17.39
CA GLU A 123 21.77 -14.01 -17.05
C GLU A 123 21.87 -14.66 -15.68
N LEU A 124 21.26 -14.07 -14.66
CA LEU A 124 21.29 -14.58 -13.28
C LEU A 124 20.56 -15.92 -13.15
N ALA A 125 19.49 -16.12 -13.92
CA ALA A 125 18.79 -17.39 -14.00
C ALA A 125 19.67 -18.48 -14.65
N ALA A 126 20.40 -18.14 -15.73
CA ALA A 126 21.35 -19.04 -16.37
C ALA A 126 22.48 -19.47 -15.43
N GLU A 127 23.06 -18.53 -14.68
CA GLU A 127 24.07 -18.83 -13.65
C GLU A 127 23.53 -19.78 -12.56
N ALA A 128 22.25 -19.64 -12.20
CA ALA A 128 21.58 -20.52 -11.24
C ALA A 128 21.10 -21.84 -11.84
N GLY A 129 21.26 -22.06 -13.16
CA GLY A 129 20.76 -23.24 -13.87
C GLY A 129 19.24 -23.37 -13.85
N LYS A 130 18.51 -22.24 -13.84
CA LYS A 130 17.05 -22.20 -13.74
C LYS A 130 16.41 -21.51 -14.95
N VAL A 131 15.12 -21.75 -15.13
CA VAL A 131 14.22 -20.93 -15.93
C VAL A 131 13.29 -20.21 -14.96
N VAL A 132 13.17 -18.89 -15.09
CA VAL A 132 12.47 -18.02 -14.14
C VAL A 132 11.25 -17.39 -14.81
N ASN A 133 10.15 -17.43 -14.11
CA ASN A 133 8.92 -16.76 -14.53
C ASN A 133 9.05 -15.25 -14.37
N ILE A 134 8.70 -14.51 -15.41
CA ILE A 134 8.61 -13.06 -15.37
C ILE A 134 7.23 -12.59 -15.84
N ALA A 135 6.84 -11.39 -15.39
CA ALA A 135 5.75 -10.64 -15.97
C ALA A 135 6.28 -9.33 -16.55
N LEU A 136 5.74 -8.91 -17.68
CA LEU A 136 6.07 -7.63 -18.28
C LEU A 136 5.24 -6.55 -17.58
N ARG A 137 5.89 -5.62 -16.86
CA ARG A 137 5.20 -4.45 -16.37
C ARG A 137 5.09 -3.44 -17.50
N VAL A 138 3.87 -3.24 -17.97
CA VAL A 138 3.58 -2.30 -19.06
C VAL A 138 3.12 -0.98 -18.49
N ASN A 139 3.70 0.13 -18.98
CA ASN A 139 3.18 1.45 -18.68
C ASN A 139 1.88 1.68 -19.48
N PRO A 140 0.71 1.82 -18.85
CA PRO A 140 -0.56 1.93 -19.57
C PRO A 140 -0.87 3.35 -20.06
N ASP A 141 -0.08 4.35 -19.69
CA ASP A 141 -0.34 5.77 -19.95
C ASP A 141 -1.79 6.18 -19.57
N ILE A 142 -2.11 6.03 -18.29
CA ILE A 142 -3.43 6.36 -17.71
C ILE A 142 -3.24 7.41 -16.62
N ASP A 143 -4.03 8.49 -16.66
CA ASP A 143 -4.17 9.44 -15.57
C ASP A 143 -5.13 8.90 -14.50
N PRO A 144 -4.66 8.55 -13.29
CA PRO A 144 -5.50 8.02 -12.21
C PRO A 144 -6.29 9.12 -11.48
N LYS A 145 -6.10 10.40 -11.83
CA LYS A 145 -6.70 11.57 -11.18
C LYS A 145 -6.51 11.59 -9.65
N THR A 146 -5.30 11.28 -9.22
CA THR A 146 -4.88 11.28 -7.82
C THR A 146 -3.74 12.26 -7.59
N ASN A 147 -3.17 12.29 -6.36
CA ASN A 147 -2.00 13.12 -6.08
C ASN A 147 -0.82 12.69 -6.98
N HIS A 148 -0.19 13.65 -7.64
CA HIS A 148 0.95 13.45 -8.56
C HIS A 148 2.07 12.58 -7.95
N CYS A 149 2.32 12.67 -6.64
CA CYS A 149 3.35 11.88 -5.98
C CYS A 149 3.06 10.37 -5.89
N ILE A 150 1.80 9.95 -6.11
CA ILE A 150 1.36 8.55 -6.03
C ILE A 150 0.78 8.04 -7.34
N ASP A 151 0.98 8.77 -8.43
CA ASP A 151 0.66 8.41 -9.79
C ASP A 151 1.83 7.62 -10.41
N THR A 152 1.54 6.46 -10.97
CA THR A 152 2.54 5.55 -11.54
C THR A 152 2.22 5.14 -12.97
N GLY A 153 1.13 5.64 -13.53
CA GLY A 153 0.59 5.20 -14.81
C GLY A 153 0.83 6.15 -16.00
N GLN A 154 1.45 7.32 -15.80
CA GLN A 154 1.68 8.30 -16.88
C GLN A 154 2.92 7.96 -17.72
N ALA A 155 2.93 8.43 -18.98
CA ALA A 155 3.99 8.15 -19.95
C ALA A 155 5.41 8.51 -19.46
N ASP A 156 5.57 9.63 -18.74
CA ASP A 156 6.85 10.09 -18.19
C ASP A 156 7.21 9.44 -16.84
N SER A 157 6.44 8.44 -16.40
CA SER A 157 6.72 7.72 -15.16
C SER A 157 7.95 6.82 -15.32
N LYS A 158 8.74 6.71 -14.23
CA LYS A 158 9.87 5.77 -14.18
C LYS A 158 9.45 4.29 -14.20
N PHE A 159 8.14 4.01 -14.17
CA PHE A 159 7.60 2.66 -14.02
C PHE A 159 7.14 2.06 -15.33
N GLY A 160 7.48 0.78 -15.52
CA GLY A 160 7.01 -0.04 -16.62
C GLY A 160 7.71 0.22 -17.96
N ILE A 161 7.56 -0.73 -18.86
CA ILE A 161 8.10 -0.72 -20.23
C ILE A 161 7.03 -0.12 -21.13
N SER A 162 7.41 0.80 -22.03
CA SER A 162 6.47 1.32 -23.02
C SER A 162 6.05 0.22 -24.01
N TYR A 163 4.86 0.35 -24.56
CA TYR A 163 4.39 -0.65 -25.53
C TYR A 163 5.27 -0.71 -26.78
N GLU A 164 5.75 0.44 -27.24
CA GLU A 164 6.67 0.55 -28.39
C GLU A 164 8.01 -0.17 -28.14
N GLU A 165 8.52 -0.08 -26.92
CA GLU A 165 9.76 -0.75 -26.52
C GLU A 165 9.56 -2.29 -26.47
N ILE A 166 8.42 -2.73 -25.96
CA ILE A 166 8.06 -4.17 -26.00
C ILE A 166 8.00 -4.64 -27.45
N LEU A 167 7.30 -3.91 -28.35
CA LEU A 167 7.17 -4.25 -29.76
C LEU A 167 8.53 -4.41 -30.44
N SER A 168 9.43 -3.45 -30.22
CA SER A 168 10.77 -3.48 -30.82
C SER A 168 11.67 -4.60 -30.27
N SER A 169 11.34 -5.14 -29.08
CA SER A 169 12.14 -6.11 -28.34
C SER A 169 11.56 -7.54 -28.34
N VAL A 170 10.42 -7.78 -29.00
CA VAL A 170 9.70 -9.09 -28.96
C VAL A 170 10.61 -10.26 -29.33
N GLU A 171 11.29 -10.18 -30.50
CA GLU A 171 12.15 -11.27 -30.97
C GLU A 171 13.31 -11.51 -30.00
N HIS A 172 13.85 -10.44 -29.43
CA HIS A 172 14.89 -10.51 -28.43
C HIS A 172 14.38 -11.22 -27.16
N ILE A 173 13.28 -10.77 -26.58
CA ILE A 173 12.71 -11.37 -25.35
C ILE A 173 12.42 -12.86 -25.57
N ARG A 174 11.83 -13.22 -26.72
CA ARG A 174 11.52 -14.62 -27.07
C ARG A 174 12.77 -15.49 -27.31
N SER A 175 13.90 -14.90 -27.62
CA SER A 175 15.17 -15.63 -27.81
C SER A 175 15.85 -16.00 -26.48
N LEU A 176 15.47 -15.39 -25.38
CA LEU A 176 16.04 -15.63 -24.05
C LEU A 176 15.60 -17.02 -23.54
N LYS A 177 16.56 -17.79 -23.02
CA LYS A 177 16.32 -19.21 -22.68
C LYS A 177 16.03 -19.47 -21.21
N ASN A 178 16.37 -18.52 -20.36
CA ASN A 178 16.30 -18.69 -18.89
C ASN A 178 15.22 -17.84 -18.25
N VAL A 179 14.39 -17.16 -19.05
CA VAL A 179 13.17 -16.47 -18.60
C VAL A 179 11.97 -16.97 -19.38
N LEU A 180 10.83 -17.02 -18.72
CA LEU A 180 9.54 -17.34 -19.31
C LEU A 180 8.56 -16.20 -18.98
N VAL A 181 8.05 -15.53 -20.00
CA VAL A 181 7.01 -14.50 -19.83
C VAL A 181 5.68 -15.21 -19.61
N ILE A 182 5.20 -15.23 -18.36
CA ILE A 182 3.92 -15.87 -18.00
C ILE A 182 2.84 -14.86 -17.63
N GLY A 183 3.18 -13.59 -17.47
CA GLY A 183 2.23 -12.58 -17.02
C GLY A 183 2.46 -11.21 -17.61
N MET A 184 1.44 -10.41 -17.47
CA MET A 184 1.48 -8.97 -17.69
C MET A 184 1.07 -8.29 -16.38
N HIS A 185 1.75 -7.20 -16.02
CA HIS A 185 1.48 -6.39 -14.85
C HIS A 185 1.29 -4.93 -15.25
N ILE A 186 0.34 -4.25 -14.61
CA ILE A 186 0.20 -2.80 -14.63
C ILE A 186 -0.06 -2.27 -13.23
N HIS A 187 0.25 -1.01 -13.00
CA HIS A 187 -0.19 -0.30 -11.80
C HIS A 187 -0.44 1.17 -12.14
N ILE A 188 -1.68 1.62 -12.00
CA ILE A 188 -2.11 2.93 -12.48
C ILE A 188 -1.98 4.05 -11.44
N GLY A 189 -1.78 3.70 -10.16
CA GLY A 189 -1.66 4.68 -9.08
C GLY A 189 -2.30 4.23 -7.77
N SER A 190 -2.40 5.14 -6.82
CA SER A 190 -2.90 4.84 -5.47
C SER A 190 -3.96 5.86 -5.04
N GLN A 191 -4.81 5.49 -4.07
CA GLN A 191 -5.90 6.30 -3.53
C GLN A 191 -6.97 6.67 -4.59
N ILE A 192 -7.28 5.73 -5.47
CA ILE A 192 -8.31 5.88 -6.52
C ILE A 192 -9.68 5.60 -5.90
N ARG A 193 -10.57 6.58 -5.92
CA ARG A 193 -11.95 6.46 -5.43
C ARG A 193 -12.99 6.53 -6.54
N GLU A 194 -12.60 6.98 -7.72
CA GLU A 194 -13.48 7.12 -8.87
C GLU A 194 -13.54 5.83 -9.69
N LEU A 195 -14.68 5.17 -9.70
CA LEU A 195 -14.85 3.85 -10.33
C LEU A 195 -14.59 3.85 -11.84
N HIS A 196 -14.87 4.96 -12.55
CA HIS A 196 -14.61 5.05 -13.98
C HIS A 196 -13.12 4.93 -14.36
N VAL A 197 -12.20 5.20 -13.42
CA VAL A 197 -10.76 5.00 -13.63
C VAL A 197 -10.44 3.50 -13.82
N PHE A 198 -11.10 2.63 -13.06
CA PHE A 198 -10.96 1.17 -13.22
C PHE A 198 -11.57 0.67 -14.54
N GLU A 199 -12.65 1.28 -15.01
CA GLU A 199 -13.21 0.97 -16.34
C GLU A 199 -12.23 1.36 -17.46
N ASN A 200 -11.67 2.56 -17.40
CA ASN A 200 -10.66 3.02 -18.35
C ASN A 200 -9.42 2.10 -18.35
N MET A 201 -9.00 1.68 -17.17
CA MET A 201 -7.92 0.70 -17.00
C MET A 201 -8.25 -0.60 -17.74
N CYS A 202 -9.43 -1.18 -17.53
CA CYS A 202 -9.84 -2.41 -18.21
C CYS A 202 -9.77 -2.29 -19.73
N ASN A 203 -10.23 -1.16 -20.27
CA ASN A 203 -10.25 -0.93 -21.73
C ASN A 203 -8.81 -0.93 -22.29
N LYS A 204 -7.86 -0.27 -21.62
CA LYS A 204 -6.46 -0.28 -22.04
C LYS A 204 -5.80 -1.66 -21.85
N VAL A 205 -6.04 -2.32 -20.72
CA VAL A 205 -5.54 -3.67 -20.45
C VAL A 205 -5.98 -4.66 -21.53
N ASN A 206 -7.25 -4.58 -21.96
CA ASN A 206 -7.76 -5.46 -23.03
C ASN A 206 -6.94 -5.34 -24.32
N VAL A 207 -6.63 -4.10 -24.73
CA VAL A 207 -5.81 -3.85 -25.92
C VAL A 207 -4.38 -4.38 -25.76
N ILE A 208 -3.76 -4.15 -24.59
CA ILE A 208 -2.41 -4.61 -24.31
C ILE A 208 -2.34 -6.15 -24.31
N VAL A 209 -3.27 -6.81 -23.64
CA VAL A 209 -3.35 -8.27 -23.57
C VAL A 209 -3.56 -8.88 -24.97
N GLU A 210 -4.44 -8.31 -25.77
CA GLU A 210 -4.67 -8.73 -27.16
C GLU A 210 -3.37 -8.61 -27.98
N ASN A 211 -2.71 -7.48 -27.88
CA ASN A 211 -1.47 -7.21 -28.59
C ASN A 211 -0.34 -8.15 -28.16
N LEU A 212 -0.11 -8.36 -26.86
CA LEU A 212 0.91 -9.29 -26.36
C LEU A 212 0.60 -10.72 -26.82
N THR A 213 -0.67 -11.12 -26.86
CA THR A 213 -1.09 -12.44 -27.35
C THR A 213 -0.79 -12.58 -28.85
N ASN A 214 -1.10 -11.54 -29.65
CA ASN A 214 -0.80 -11.54 -31.09
C ASN A 214 0.70 -11.57 -31.39
N LEU A 215 1.52 -11.04 -30.48
CA LEU A 215 2.99 -11.13 -30.52
C LEU A 215 3.53 -12.51 -30.06
N GLY A 216 2.64 -13.44 -29.71
CA GLY A 216 2.97 -14.84 -29.37
C GLY A 216 3.42 -15.04 -27.92
N PHE A 217 3.10 -14.13 -26.98
CA PHE A 217 3.27 -14.36 -25.56
C PHE A 217 2.10 -15.19 -25.00
N GLU A 218 2.42 -16.27 -24.31
CA GLU A 218 1.44 -17.15 -23.64
C GLU A 218 1.27 -16.69 -22.17
N LEU A 219 0.37 -15.74 -21.96
CA LEU A 219 0.12 -15.19 -20.62
C LEU A 219 -0.80 -16.11 -19.82
N GLU A 220 -0.38 -16.52 -18.63
CA GLU A 220 -1.18 -17.27 -17.65
C GLU A 220 -2.02 -16.31 -16.78
N PHE A 221 -1.48 -15.13 -16.45
CA PHE A 221 -2.18 -14.13 -15.65
C PHE A 221 -2.04 -12.70 -16.17
N VAL A 222 -2.99 -11.88 -15.74
CA VAL A 222 -2.99 -10.42 -15.89
C VAL A 222 -3.11 -9.80 -14.51
N ASP A 223 -2.06 -9.13 -14.07
CA ASP A 223 -2.05 -8.38 -12.82
C ASP A 223 -2.41 -6.91 -13.11
N VAL A 224 -3.54 -6.47 -12.58
CA VAL A 224 -4.04 -5.11 -12.78
C VAL A 224 -3.60 -4.15 -11.67
N GLY A 225 -2.73 -4.63 -10.79
CA GLY A 225 -2.22 -3.84 -9.66
C GLY A 225 -3.27 -3.58 -8.58
N GLY A 226 -3.07 -2.53 -7.83
CA GLY A 226 -3.97 -2.13 -6.75
C GLY A 226 -4.66 -0.80 -7.02
N GLY A 227 -4.47 0.11 -6.08
CA GLY A 227 -4.86 1.51 -6.22
C GLY A 227 -6.16 1.90 -5.50
N LEU A 228 -7.02 0.95 -5.13
CA LEU A 228 -8.27 1.28 -4.42
C LEU A 228 -8.00 2.10 -3.16
N GLY A 229 -8.63 3.26 -3.10
CA GLY A 229 -8.51 4.22 -2.01
C GLY A 229 -9.42 3.93 -0.84
N VAL A 230 -9.21 4.67 0.25
CA VAL A 230 -10.03 4.65 1.46
C VAL A 230 -10.58 6.05 1.78
N ASN A 231 -11.57 6.13 2.65
CA ASN A 231 -12.12 7.40 3.10
C ASN A 231 -11.31 7.92 4.30
N TYR A 232 -10.43 8.89 4.05
CA TYR A 232 -9.66 9.53 5.12
C TYR A 232 -10.43 10.61 5.87
N ASP A 233 -11.44 11.22 5.23
CA ASP A 233 -12.21 12.33 5.82
C ASP A 233 -13.19 11.82 6.89
N MET A 234 -13.92 10.76 6.55
CA MET A 234 -14.93 10.13 7.42
C MET A 234 -14.78 8.61 7.39
N PRO A 235 -13.71 8.07 8.00
CA PRO A 235 -13.40 6.64 7.92
C PRO A 235 -14.52 5.75 8.51
N GLU A 236 -15.28 6.26 9.46
CA GLU A 236 -16.39 5.52 10.09
C GLU A 236 -17.58 5.28 9.13
N ASN A 237 -17.73 6.13 8.11
CA ASN A 237 -18.82 5.98 7.13
C ASN A 237 -18.53 4.87 6.11
N GLU A 238 -17.24 4.54 5.92
CA GLU A 238 -16.78 3.51 4.99
C GLU A 238 -15.58 2.78 5.60
N PRO A 239 -15.77 2.04 6.72
CA PRO A 239 -14.65 1.38 7.42
C PRO A 239 -14.03 0.26 6.60
N ILE A 240 -14.79 -0.34 5.70
CA ILE A 240 -14.33 -1.35 4.75
C ILE A 240 -14.50 -0.81 3.34
N PRO A 241 -13.43 -0.75 2.52
CA PRO A 241 -13.51 -0.28 1.14
C PRO A 241 -14.46 -1.10 0.28
N ASN A 242 -15.11 -0.46 -0.69
CA ASN A 242 -16.08 -1.11 -1.55
C ASN A 242 -15.42 -1.96 -2.65
N PHE A 243 -14.83 -3.09 -2.28
CA PHE A 243 -14.25 -4.06 -3.22
C PHE A 243 -15.28 -4.59 -4.22
N ALA A 244 -16.56 -4.73 -3.80
CA ALA A 244 -17.62 -5.27 -4.63
C ALA A 244 -17.83 -4.44 -5.90
N SER A 245 -17.86 -3.12 -5.77
CA SER A 245 -18.05 -2.22 -6.93
C SER A 245 -16.86 -2.28 -7.90
N VAL A 246 -15.62 -2.33 -7.38
CA VAL A 246 -14.42 -2.46 -8.23
C VAL A 246 -14.44 -3.79 -8.98
N PHE A 247 -14.67 -4.91 -8.28
CA PHE A 247 -14.68 -6.23 -8.91
C PHE A 247 -15.85 -6.41 -9.90
N ALA A 248 -16.99 -5.76 -9.66
CA ALA A 248 -18.10 -5.76 -10.63
C ALA A 248 -17.69 -5.07 -11.95
N ILE A 249 -17.01 -3.91 -11.87
CA ILE A 249 -16.48 -3.21 -13.05
C ILE A 249 -15.43 -4.06 -13.76
N ILE A 250 -14.47 -4.62 -13.04
CA ILE A 250 -13.45 -5.50 -13.61
C ILE A 250 -14.12 -6.69 -14.33
N LYS A 251 -15.10 -7.34 -13.70
CA LYS A 251 -15.83 -8.47 -14.29
C LYS A 251 -16.59 -8.08 -15.57
N GLN A 252 -17.13 -6.87 -15.59
CA GLN A 252 -17.92 -6.38 -16.73
C GLN A 252 -17.04 -5.97 -17.92
N HIS A 253 -15.89 -5.32 -17.64
CA HIS A 253 -15.12 -4.62 -18.67
C HIS A 253 -13.80 -5.31 -19.05
N LEU A 254 -13.21 -6.14 -18.17
CA LEU A 254 -11.94 -6.82 -18.43
C LEU A 254 -12.16 -8.11 -19.23
N LYS A 255 -11.48 -8.23 -20.40
CA LYS A 255 -11.61 -9.34 -21.35
C LYS A 255 -10.27 -10.07 -21.52
N VAL A 256 -9.89 -10.87 -20.54
CA VAL A 256 -8.60 -11.57 -20.52
C VAL A 256 -8.70 -13.06 -20.87
N GLY A 257 -9.86 -13.55 -21.33
CA GLY A 257 -10.07 -14.96 -21.64
C GLY A 257 -9.99 -15.84 -20.38
N ASN A 258 -9.21 -16.93 -20.47
CA ASN A 258 -9.03 -17.89 -19.38
C ASN A 258 -7.86 -17.54 -18.45
N ARG A 259 -7.25 -16.38 -18.59
CA ARG A 259 -6.12 -15.95 -17.75
C ARG A 259 -6.60 -15.63 -16.35
N GLU A 260 -5.77 -15.90 -15.35
CA GLU A 260 -6.03 -15.43 -13.99
C GLU A 260 -5.97 -13.91 -13.92
N VAL A 261 -6.80 -13.30 -13.08
CA VAL A 261 -6.76 -11.87 -12.80
C VAL A 261 -6.22 -11.65 -11.40
N HIS A 262 -5.11 -10.94 -11.31
CA HIS A 262 -4.41 -10.64 -10.05
C HIS A 262 -4.60 -9.18 -9.66
N PHE A 263 -4.58 -8.91 -8.35
CA PHE A 263 -4.67 -7.58 -7.75
C PHE A 263 -3.62 -7.41 -6.66
N GLU A 264 -3.09 -6.18 -6.52
CA GLU A 264 -2.07 -5.82 -5.53
C GLU A 264 -2.61 -4.79 -4.53
N PHE A 265 -3.49 -5.19 -3.62
CA PHE A 265 -4.05 -4.29 -2.63
C PHE A 265 -3.11 -4.13 -1.42
N GLY A 266 -2.86 -2.87 -1.02
CA GLY A 266 -2.12 -2.54 0.19
C GLY A 266 -2.95 -1.64 1.09
N ARG A 267 -3.08 -0.36 0.70
CA ARG A 267 -3.83 0.66 1.44
C ARG A 267 -5.22 0.20 1.84
N SER A 268 -6.00 -0.29 0.91
CA SER A 268 -7.38 -0.71 1.13
C SER A 268 -7.55 -1.86 2.13
N ILE A 269 -6.49 -2.62 2.42
CA ILE A 269 -6.53 -3.70 3.42
C ILE A 269 -6.21 -3.17 4.82
N VAL A 270 -5.16 -2.35 4.97
CA VAL A 270 -4.61 -2.04 6.31
C VAL A 270 -4.74 -0.58 6.74
N ALA A 271 -5.16 0.35 5.86
CA ALA A 271 -5.15 1.76 6.24
C ALA A 271 -6.09 2.03 7.41
N GLN A 272 -7.33 1.54 7.34
CA GLN A 272 -8.38 1.90 8.29
C GLN A 272 -8.33 1.11 9.59
N CYS A 273 -7.66 -0.04 9.62
CA CYS A 273 -7.45 -0.78 10.86
C CYS A 273 -6.34 -0.21 11.75
N GLY A 274 -5.56 0.77 11.28
CA GLY A 274 -4.47 1.37 12.06
C GLY A 274 -4.68 2.84 12.38
N GLU A 275 -4.41 3.21 13.63
CA GLU A 275 -4.45 4.59 14.12
C GLU A 275 -3.13 4.92 14.82
N LEU A 276 -2.61 6.14 14.66
CA LEU A 276 -1.49 6.63 15.45
C LEU A 276 -2.01 7.30 16.72
N ILE A 277 -1.65 6.76 17.87
CA ILE A 277 -1.98 7.31 19.18
C ILE A 277 -0.83 8.18 19.66
N THR A 278 -1.14 9.41 20.04
CA THR A 278 -0.15 10.41 20.49
C THR A 278 -0.67 11.20 21.67
N LYS A 279 0.22 11.72 22.49
CA LYS A 279 -0.11 12.47 23.71
C LYS A 279 0.21 13.94 23.57
N VAL A 280 -0.68 14.79 24.04
CA VAL A 280 -0.47 16.24 24.10
C VAL A 280 0.60 16.58 25.12
N LEU A 281 1.68 17.19 24.65
CA LEU A 281 2.78 17.70 25.48
C LEU A 281 2.50 19.12 25.93
N TYR A 282 2.16 20.01 25.01
CA TYR A 282 1.97 21.43 25.29
C TYR A 282 0.88 22.05 24.41
N ASN A 283 0.24 23.08 24.96
CA ASN A 283 -0.59 24.00 24.20
C ASN A 283 0.13 25.36 24.11
N LYS A 284 0.14 25.96 22.94
CA LYS A 284 0.75 27.27 22.70
C LYS A 284 -0.16 28.13 21.82
N THR A 285 -0.31 29.38 22.15
CA THR A 285 -0.93 30.36 21.24
C THR A 285 0.16 31.27 20.68
N THR A 286 0.21 31.38 19.35
CA THR A 286 1.16 32.27 18.66
C THR A 286 0.75 33.72 18.82
N ALA A 287 1.65 34.66 18.49
CA ALA A 287 1.36 36.09 18.51
C ALA A 287 0.22 36.46 17.54
N THR A 288 -0.06 35.67 16.51
CA THR A 288 -1.18 35.84 15.56
C THR A 288 -2.49 35.21 16.04
N GLY A 289 -2.52 34.61 17.25
CA GLY A 289 -3.71 33.95 17.80
C GLY A 289 -3.94 32.52 17.37
N ARG A 290 -3.02 31.89 16.58
CA ARG A 290 -3.10 30.51 16.18
C ARG A 290 -2.85 29.59 17.38
N ARG A 291 -3.76 28.65 17.65
CA ARG A 291 -3.64 27.67 18.73
C ARG A 291 -2.92 26.43 18.25
N LEU A 292 -1.77 26.15 18.82
CA LEU A 292 -0.98 24.95 18.55
C LEU A 292 -1.20 23.93 19.66
N VAL A 293 -1.42 22.69 19.28
CA VAL A 293 -1.32 21.49 20.14
C VAL A 293 -0.07 20.74 19.70
N ILE A 294 0.93 20.69 20.59
CA ILE A 294 2.19 19.99 20.36
C ILE A 294 2.03 18.59 20.96
N VAL A 295 2.17 17.58 20.13
CA VAL A 295 2.06 16.17 20.51
C VAL A 295 3.42 15.48 20.47
N ASP A 296 3.56 14.33 21.15
CA ASP A 296 4.81 13.55 21.18
C ASP A 296 5.06 12.73 19.89
N GLY A 297 4.03 12.48 19.09
CA GLY A 297 4.20 11.98 17.73
C GLY A 297 4.67 13.09 16.77
N SER A 298 5.28 12.70 15.65
CA SER A 298 5.80 13.65 14.65
C SER A 298 5.74 13.07 13.23
N MET A 299 6.26 13.82 12.27
CA MET A 299 6.45 13.32 10.91
C MET A 299 7.38 12.09 10.85
N THR A 300 8.13 11.80 11.90
CA THR A 300 8.98 10.61 11.99
C THR A 300 8.17 9.32 12.13
N GLU A 301 7.01 9.40 12.77
CA GLU A 301 6.07 8.28 12.89
C GLU A 301 5.09 8.24 11.72
N LEU A 302 4.60 9.41 11.25
CA LEU A 302 3.63 9.50 10.16
C LEU A 302 4.00 10.64 9.19
N ILE A 303 4.86 10.33 8.23
CA ILE A 303 5.39 11.33 7.28
C ILE A 303 4.37 11.84 6.26
N ARG A 304 3.27 11.13 6.05
CA ARG A 304 2.33 11.37 4.95
C ARG A 304 1.75 12.80 4.89
N PRO A 305 1.34 13.45 6.00
CA PRO A 305 0.93 14.85 5.96
C PRO A 305 2.03 15.77 5.45
N ALA A 306 3.25 15.65 5.96
CA ALA A 306 4.39 16.48 5.57
C ALA A 306 4.86 16.23 4.12
N LEU A 307 4.85 14.97 3.66
CA LEU A 307 5.37 14.56 2.34
C LEU A 307 4.36 14.78 1.22
N TYR A 308 3.09 14.47 1.46
CA TYR A 308 2.05 14.43 0.43
C TYR A 308 0.91 15.43 0.64
N GLY A 309 0.91 16.17 1.76
CA GLY A 309 -0.26 16.94 2.19
C GLY A 309 -1.48 16.06 2.48
N SER A 310 -1.24 14.79 2.87
CA SER A 310 -2.33 13.84 3.10
C SER A 310 -3.12 14.20 4.33
N TYR A 311 -4.44 14.23 4.18
CA TYR A 311 -5.36 14.39 5.29
C TYR A 311 -5.50 13.10 6.09
N HIS A 312 -5.62 13.24 7.41
CA HIS A 312 -6.03 12.20 8.35
C HIS A 312 -7.00 12.81 9.35
N ASN A 313 -8.11 12.14 9.63
CA ASN A 313 -9.02 12.56 10.68
C ASN A 313 -8.32 12.46 12.04
N ILE A 314 -8.43 13.53 12.87
CA ILE A 314 -7.80 13.61 14.20
C ILE A 314 -8.88 13.84 15.25
N GLU A 315 -8.87 13.04 16.31
CA GLU A 315 -9.80 13.14 17.43
C GLU A 315 -9.06 13.18 18.77
N ASN A 316 -9.61 13.92 19.73
CA ASN A 316 -9.20 13.82 21.12
C ASN A 316 -10.08 12.76 21.80
N ILE A 317 -9.47 11.65 22.23
CA ILE A 317 -10.18 10.49 22.79
C ILE A 317 -10.29 10.51 24.32
N THR A 318 -9.73 11.53 24.98
CA THR A 318 -9.75 11.64 26.44
C THR A 318 -10.48 12.87 26.96
N SER A 319 -10.64 13.93 26.16
CA SER A 319 -11.35 15.14 26.59
C SER A 319 -12.87 14.97 26.52
N GLU A 320 -13.54 15.31 27.60
CA GLU A 320 -15.02 15.31 27.75
C GLU A 320 -15.62 16.72 27.63
N ALA A 321 -14.83 17.71 27.25
CA ALA A 321 -15.30 19.10 27.19
C ALA A 321 -16.28 19.28 26.01
N ASP A 322 -17.43 19.91 26.29
CA ASP A 322 -18.41 20.26 25.24
C ASP A 322 -17.88 21.36 24.31
N GLN A 323 -17.07 22.28 24.88
CA GLN A 323 -16.48 23.39 24.12
C GLN A 323 -15.46 22.83 23.11
N ARG A 324 -15.67 23.14 21.83
CA ARG A 324 -14.72 22.82 20.76
C ARG A 324 -14.00 24.07 20.27
N LEU A 325 -12.71 23.92 20.01
CA LEU A 325 -11.84 24.95 19.47
C LEU A 325 -11.11 24.45 18.24
N LYS A 326 -10.65 25.37 17.41
CA LYS A 326 -9.78 25.05 16.28
C LYS A 326 -8.32 25.08 16.71
N TYR A 327 -7.60 24.02 16.35
CA TYR A 327 -6.18 23.84 16.65
C TYR A 327 -5.39 23.50 15.39
N THR A 328 -4.11 23.79 15.41
CA THR A 328 -3.10 23.16 14.54
C THR A 328 -2.38 22.11 15.36
N ILE A 329 -2.32 20.89 14.85
CA ILE A 329 -1.65 19.77 15.50
C ILE A 329 -0.25 19.65 14.91
N VAL A 330 0.76 19.76 15.75
CA VAL A 330 2.18 19.76 15.34
C VAL A 330 2.96 18.74 16.16
N GLY A 331 3.97 18.16 15.54
CA GLY A 331 4.85 17.20 16.20
C GLY A 331 6.06 17.84 16.86
N THR A 332 7.06 16.99 17.17
CA THR A 332 8.29 17.31 17.90
C THR A 332 9.52 17.42 17.02
N ALA A 333 9.44 17.09 15.73
CA ALA A 333 10.59 17.20 14.84
C ALA A 333 11.02 18.66 14.62
N CYS A 334 12.33 18.88 14.48
CA CYS A 334 12.88 20.21 14.20
C CYS A 334 12.68 20.61 12.73
N GLU A 335 11.44 20.50 12.24
CA GLU A 335 11.02 20.81 10.88
C GLU A 335 9.73 21.64 10.88
N SER A 336 9.68 22.68 10.06
CA SER A 336 8.48 23.52 9.91
C SER A 336 7.31 22.78 9.26
N THR A 337 7.58 21.69 8.54
CA THR A 337 6.61 20.83 7.88
C THR A 337 6.03 19.76 8.80
N ASP A 338 6.50 19.67 10.05
CA ASP A 338 5.99 18.71 11.04
C ASP A 338 4.63 19.16 11.60
N VAL A 339 3.66 19.14 10.71
CA VAL A 339 2.27 19.53 10.96
C VAL A 339 1.38 18.39 10.48
N PHE A 340 0.58 17.83 11.39
CA PHE A 340 -0.38 16.78 11.03
C PHE A 340 -1.60 17.35 10.32
N ASP A 341 -2.15 18.45 10.85
CA ASP A 341 -3.25 19.16 10.21
C ASP A 341 -3.43 20.56 10.83
N GLU A 342 -4.08 21.45 10.09
CA GLU A 342 -4.42 22.81 10.49
C GLU A 342 -5.96 22.95 10.66
N ASN A 343 -6.39 23.79 11.58
CA ASN A 343 -7.81 24.07 11.83
C ASN A 343 -8.65 22.87 12.29
N VAL A 344 -8.02 21.87 12.92
CA VAL A 344 -8.71 20.69 13.48
C VAL A 344 -9.66 21.14 14.59
N SER A 345 -10.93 20.78 14.47
CA SER A 345 -11.93 21.05 15.51
C SER A 345 -11.86 19.96 16.57
N LEU A 346 -11.32 20.28 17.76
CA LEU A 346 -11.25 19.34 18.89
C LEU A 346 -11.99 19.89 20.11
N PRO A 347 -12.48 19.04 21.03
CA PRO A 347 -12.84 19.44 22.38
C PRO A 347 -11.70 20.24 23.03
N LEU A 348 -12.00 21.05 24.06
CA LEU A 348 -10.96 21.75 24.79
C LEU A 348 -9.87 20.77 25.21
N THR A 349 -8.70 20.90 24.58
CA THR A 349 -7.59 19.96 24.68
C THR A 349 -6.52 20.50 25.62
N LYS A 350 -5.98 19.64 26.48
CA LYS A 350 -4.99 19.97 27.51
C LYS A 350 -3.81 18.99 27.51
N ARG A 351 -2.73 19.38 28.18
CA ARG A 351 -1.57 18.50 28.40
C ARG A 351 -2.00 17.16 29.01
N GLY A 352 -1.49 16.07 28.43
CA GLY A 352 -1.78 14.70 28.86
C GLY A 352 -2.96 14.05 28.14
N ASP A 353 -3.77 14.83 27.39
CA ASP A 353 -4.80 14.24 26.54
C ASP A 353 -4.19 13.35 25.47
N LEU A 354 -4.90 12.28 25.10
CA LEU A 354 -4.55 11.43 23.96
C LEU A 354 -5.32 11.87 22.72
N LEU A 355 -4.59 12.00 21.63
CA LEU A 355 -5.16 12.16 20.30
C LEU A 355 -4.97 10.88 19.49
N THR A 356 -5.95 10.56 18.66
CA THR A 356 -5.83 9.54 17.62
C THR A 356 -5.78 10.20 16.26
N ILE A 357 -4.88 9.72 15.41
CA ILE A 357 -4.77 10.09 13.98
C ILE A 357 -5.19 8.85 13.19
N LYS A 358 -6.39 8.90 12.62
CA LYS A 358 -7.08 7.76 12.02
C LYS A 358 -6.52 7.35 10.67
N SER A 359 -6.86 6.12 10.25
CA SER A 359 -6.51 5.55 8.94
C SER A 359 -4.99 5.59 8.66
N ALA A 360 -4.18 5.44 9.70
CA ALA A 360 -2.72 5.49 9.63
C ALA A 360 -2.06 4.10 9.45
N GLY A 361 -2.84 3.04 9.30
CA GLY A 361 -2.34 1.66 9.21
C GLY A 361 -1.53 1.35 7.95
N ALA A 362 -1.72 2.12 6.87
CA ALA A 362 -0.93 1.99 5.65
C ALA A 362 0.05 3.16 5.49
N TYR A 363 1.31 2.84 5.16
CA TYR A 363 2.36 3.83 4.89
C TYR A 363 2.63 4.79 6.07
N GLY A 364 2.32 4.35 7.28
CA GLY A 364 2.71 4.99 8.52
C GLY A 364 3.98 4.32 9.07
N MET A 365 3.83 3.22 9.81
CA MET A 365 4.96 2.46 10.37
C MET A 365 6.01 2.09 9.30
N SER A 366 5.58 1.69 8.11
CA SER A 366 6.50 1.28 7.02
C SER A 366 7.36 2.43 6.47
N MET A 367 6.96 3.68 6.67
CA MET A 367 7.71 4.88 6.29
C MET A 367 8.31 5.63 7.49
N ALA A 368 8.14 5.11 8.70
CA ALA A 368 8.70 5.72 9.90
C ALA A 368 10.23 5.81 9.85
N SER A 369 10.78 6.84 10.44
CA SER A 369 12.21 7.15 10.41
C SER A 369 12.74 7.52 11.79
N ARG A 370 14.07 7.58 11.91
CA ARG A 370 14.77 7.98 13.13
C ARG A 370 15.32 9.41 13.03
N TYR A 371 14.66 10.28 12.27
CA TYR A 371 15.10 11.68 12.20
C TYR A 371 15.04 12.30 13.60
N ASN A 372 15.92 13.22 13.91
CA ASN A 372 16.24 13.75 15.24
C ASN A 372 16.54 12.66 16.30
N GLN A 373 16.90 11.42 15.88
CA GLN A 373 17.13 10.24 16.72
C GLN A 373 15.91 9.79 17.53
N HIS A 374 14.71 10.07 17.04
CA HIS A 374 13.48 9.51 17.61
C HIS A 374 13.48 7.98 17.52
N ASP A 375 12.90 7.33 18.49
CA ASP A 375 12.64 5.90 18.41
C ASP A 375 11.52 5.60 17.42
N LEU A 376 11.54 4.40 16.83
CA LEU A 376 10.41 3.96 16.03
C LEU A 376 9.20 3.68 16.94
N PRO A 377 7.99 4.00 16.51
CA PRO A 377 6.79 3.79 17.33
C PRO A 377 6.55 2.31 17.58
N GLY A 378 5.99 1.98 18.76
CA GLY A 378 5.51 0.64 19.08
C GLY A 378 4.20 0.30 18.36
N ALA A 379 3.74 -0.94 18.55
CA ALA A 379 2.43 -1.39 18.12
C ALA A 379 1.63 -1.97 19.29
N VAL A 380 0.32 -1.69 19.33
CA VAL A 380 -0.65 -2.23 20.27
C VAL A 380 -1.81 -2.79 19.44
N TYR A 381 -2.39 -3.90 19.88
CA TYR A 381 -3.45 -4.58 19.14
C TYR A 381 -4.75 -4.61 19.93
N SER A 382 -5.89 -4.38 19.27
CA SER A 382 -7.18 -4.21 19.93
C SER A 382 -7.63 -5.44 20.75
N ASP A 383 -7.23 -6.63 20.36
CA ASP A 383 -7.56 -7.89 21.04
C ASP A 383 -6.65 -8.19 22.27
N GLU A 384 -5.72 -7.30 22.59
CA GLU A 384 -4.90 -7.33 23.82
C GLU A 384 -5.38 -6.31 24.87
N LEU A 385 -6.40 -5.49 24.53
CA LEU A 385 -6.89 -4.41 25.37
C LEU A 385 -8.04 -4.91 26.37
#